data_8228c59ea4feec58460ad44c7f7e9fcc
#
_entry.id   8228c59ea4feec58460ad44c7f7e9fcc
#
_cell.length_a   1.000
_cell.length_b   1.000
_cell.length_c   1.000
_cell.angle_alpha   90.00
_cell.angle_beta   90.00
_cell.angle_gamma   90.00
#
_symmetry.space_group_name_H-M   'P 1'
#
loop_
_entity.id
_entity.type
_entity.pdbx_description
1 polymer ?
#
loop_
_entity_poly.entity_id
_entity_poly.type
_entity_poly.pdbx_seq_one_letter_code
_entity_poly.pdbx_strand_id
1 'polypeptide(L)'
;MGYMAKESRYDTMQYNRCGASGLKLPMVSLGFWHNFGDTGHYDNMKAMCRTAFDHGITHFDLANNYGPAYGSAERNFGQILKDDFLPYRDELLISTKAGYDMWEGPYGNWGSRKYLIASLDQSLKRLGLEYVDIFYHHRMDPETPLEETMGALDSIVKSGK
;
A
#
# COMPACT_ATOMS: atom_id res chain seq x y z
N MET A 1 -7.96 23.43 11.72
CA MET A 1 -6.53 23.32 11.36
C MET A 1 -6.31 21.90 10.82
N GLY A 2 -5.55 21.77 9.74
CA GLY A 2 -5.16 20.46 9.21
C GLY A 2 -4.20 19.73 10.16
N TYR A 3 -3.95 18.44 9.90
CA TYR A 3 -2.95 17.67 10.63
C TYR A 3 -1.55 18.24 10.38
N MET A 4 -0.78 18.37 11.47
CA MET A 4 0.64 18.71 11.43
C MET A 4 1.40 17.61 12.17
N ALA A 5 2.31 16.94 11.44
CA ALA A 5 3.12 15.89 12.01
C ALA A 5 4.11 16.42 13.04
N LYS A 6 4.41 15.64 14.07
CA LYS A 6 5.42 15.99 15.06
C LYS A 6 6.79 16.19 14.40
N GLU A 7 7.47 17.27 14.74
CA GLU A 7 8.85 17.54 14.26
C GLU A 7 9.82 16.45 14.73
N SER A 8 9.66 15.97 15.98
CA SER A 8 10.50 14.92 16.59
C SER A 8 10.19 13.49 16.15
N ARG A 9 9.32 13.27 15.14
CA ARG A 9 8.87 11.93 14.73
C ARG A 9 9.99 10.96 14.36
N TYR A 10 11.13 11.46 13.94
CA TYR A 10 12.29 10.65 13.52
C TYR A 10 13.34 10.41 14.61
N ASP A 11 13.22 11.03 15.79
CA ASP A 11 14.28 11.06 16.79
C ASP A 11 14.56 9.67 17.41
N THR A 12 13.55 8.81 17.50
CA THR A 12 13.66 7.53 18.21
C THR A 12 13.47 6.30 17.32
N MET A 13 12.89 6.46 16.11
CA MET A 13 12.66 5.34 15.20
C MET A 13 13.98 4.90 14.55
N GLN A 14 14.22 3.60 14.54
CA GLN A 14 15.33 3.00 13.80
C GLN A 14 14.89 2.61 12.38
N TYR A 15 15.73 2.91 11.41
CA TYR A 15 15.50 2.59 10.01
C TYR A 15 16.60 1.70 9.47
N ASN A 16 16.21 0.57 8.89
CA ASN A 16 17.14 -0.41 8.31
C ASN A 16 17.03 -0.41 6.79
N ARG A 17 18.17 -0.53 6.12
CA ARG A 17 18.19 -0.65 4.66
C ARG A 17 17.48 -1.92 4.21
N CYS A 18 16.63 -1.81 3.20
CA CYS A 18 15.94 -2.93 2.57
C CYS A 18 16.89 -3.62 1.56
N GLY A 19 17.66 -4.59 2.04
CA GLY A 19 18.65 -5.29 1.21
C GLY A 19 19.66 -4.34 0.57
N ALA A 20 19.85 -4.46 -0.75
CA ALA A 20 20.73 -3.60 -1.55
C ALA A 20 19.99 -2.37 -2.17
N SER A 21 18.68 -2.24 -1.92
CA SER A 21 17.92 -1.10 -2.45
C SER A 21 18.24 0.21 -1.73
N GLY A 22 17.84 1.35 -2.30
CA GLY A 22 17.94 2.66 -1.67
C GLY A 22 16.94 2.90 -0.53
N LEU A 23 15.95 2.02 -0.35
CA LEU A 23 14.91 2.18 0.65
C LEU A 23 15.42 1.87 2.06
N LYS A 24 14.94 2.64 3.03
CA LYS A 24 15.12 2.38 4.46
C LYS A 24 13.75 2.19 5.08
N LEU A 25 13.52 1.03 5.68
CA LEU A 25 12.26 0.71 6.33
C LEU A 25 12.36 0.96 7.85
N PRO A 26 11.30 1.50 8.47
CA PRO A 26 11.24 1.59 9.93
C PRO A 26 11.20 0.17 10.54
N MET A 27 11.60 0.06 11.81
CA MET A 27 11.54 -1.22 12.55
C MET A 27 10.14 -1.80 12.65
N VAL A 28 9.10 -0.95 12.53
CA VAL A 28 7.68 -1.31 12.61
C VAL A 28 6.94 -0.69 11.44
N SER A 29 6.02 -1.42 10.84
CA SER A 29 5.11 -0.93 9.80
C SER A 29 3.67 -0.89 10.29
N LEU A 30 2.86 0.03 9.78
CA LEU A 30 1.42 0.04 10.02
C LEU A 30 0.73 -0.84 8.98
N GLY A 31 0.14 -1.97 9.42
CA GLY A 31 -0.62 -2.88 8.57
C GLY A 31 -2.10 -2.50 8.48
N PHE A 32 -2.67 -2.62 7.29
CA PHE A 32 -4.04 -2.18 6.99
C PHE A 32 -5.05 -3.33 6.80
N TRP A 33 -4.69 -4.54 7.17
CA TRP A 33 -5.61 -5.68 7.00
C TRP A 33 -6.84 -5.56 7.90
N HIS A 34 -6.65 -5.21 9.18
CA HIS A 34 -7.74 -5.03 10.14
C HIS A 34 -7.98 -3.55 10.43
N ASN A 35 -9.21 -3.20 10.82
CA ASN A 35 -9.64 -1.88 11.28
C ASN A 35 -9.70 -0.77 10.22
N PHE A 36 -9.28 -1.01 8.98
CA PHE A 36 -9.27 -0.02 7.91
C PHE A 36 -10.34 -0.24 6.82
N GLY A 37 -11.17 -1.28 6.95
CA GLY A 37 -12.30 -1.54 6.06
C GLY A 37 -13.54 -0.71 6.38
N ASP A 38 -14.60 -0.91 5.60
CA ASP A 38 -15.87 -0.14 5.72
C ASP A 38 -16.62 -0.38 7.04
N THR A 39 -16.25 -1.40 7.80
CA THR A 39 -16.81 -1.66 9.15
C THR A 39 -16.07 -0.92 10.27
N GLY A 40 -14.97 -0.28 9.97
CA GLY A 40 -14.18 0.49 10.93
C GLY A 40 -14.67 1.94 11.08
N HIS A 41 -14.28 2.57 12.17
CA HIS A 41 -14.55 3.99 12.38
C HIS A 41 -13.47 4.84 11.73
N TYR A 42 -13.86 5.71 10.80
CA TYR A 42 -12.93 6.53 10.02
C TYR A 42 -12.01 7.40 10.89
N ASP A 43 -12.55 8.01 11.95
CA ASP A 43 -11.74 8.84 12.85
C ASP A 43 -10.67 8.04 13.60
N ASN A 44 -10.95 6.76 13.93
CA ASN A 44 -9.95 5.87 14.54
C ASN A 44 -8.86 5.48 13.52
N MET A 45 -9.23 5.19 12.28
CA MET A 45 -8.25 4.93 11.21
C MET A 45 -7.30 6.11 11.05
N LYS A 46 -7.86 7.30 11.01
CA LYS A 46 -7.13 8.55 10.90
C LYS A 46 -6.20 8.79 12.09
N ALA A 47 -6.70 8.56 13.30
CA ALA A 47 -5.91 8.66 14.53
C ALA A 47 -4.76 7.65 14.57
N MET A 48 -4.98 6.42 14.13
CA MET A 48 -3.92 5.40 14.03
C MET A 48 -2.84 5.81 13.05
N CYS A 49 -3.21 6.31 11.85
CA CYS A 49 -2.24 6.79 10.86
C CYS A 49 -1.41 7.95 11.39
N ARG A 50 -2.05 8.95 12.01
CA ARG A 50 -1.36 10.10 12.63
C ARG A 50 -0.41 9.66 13.73
N THR A 51 -0.89 8.81 14.64
CA THR A 51 -0.07 8.29 15.74
C THR A 51 1.13 7.51 15.22
N ALA A 52 0.94 6.64 14.23
CA ALA A 52 2.01 5.90 13.61
C ALA A 52 3.08 6.83 13.02
N PHE A 53 2.67 7.78 12.21
CA PHE A 53 3.60 8.73 11.57
C PHE A 53 4.29 9.63 12.59
N ASP A 54 3.59 10.11 13.61
CA ASP A 54 4.15 10.91 14.71
C ASP A 54 5.19 10.15 15.56
N HIS A 55 5.28 8.83 15.40
CA HIS A 55 6.31 7.97 16.01
C HIS A 55 7.33 7.45 15.00
N GLY A 56 7.38 8.01 13.80
CA GLY A 56 8.34 7.66 12.76
C GLY A 56 8.03 6.38 11.98
N ILE A 57 6.82 5.84 12.11
CA ILE A 57 6.38 4.72 11.25
C ILE A 57 6.04 5.31 9.88
N THR A 58 6.97 5.19 8.93
CA THR A 58 6.82 5.73 7.59
C THR A 58 6.27 4.71 6.59
N HIS A 59 6.30 3.41 6.92
CA HIS A 59 5.82 2.35 6.04
C HIS A 59 4.39 1.95 6.39
N PHE A 60 3.49 2.15 5.43
CA PHE A 60 2.07 1.82 5.47
C PHE A 60 1.79 0.70 4.48
N ASP A 61 1.36 -0.46 5.01
CA ASP A 61 1.30 -1.72 4.28
C ASP A 61 -0.14 -2.16 4.00
N LEU A 62 -0.55 -2.02 2.74
CA LEU A 62 -1.88 -2.34 2.25
C LEU A 62 -1.87 -3.59 1.35
N ALA A 63 -3.04 -3.97 0.88
CA ALA A 63 -3.27 -4.87 -0.25
C ALA A 63 -4.60 -4.55 -0.93
N ASN A 64 -4.71 -4.90 -2.21
CA ASN A 64 -5.91 -4.62 -2.98
C ASN A 64 -7.19 -5.24 -2.38
N ASN A 65 -7.06 -6.41 -1.73
CA ASN A 65 -8.19 -7.15 -1.14
C ASN A 65 -8.44 -6.83 0.33
N TYR A 66 -7.69 -5.92 0.96
CA TYR A 66 -7.94 -5.56 2.35
C TYR A 66 -9.25 -4.79 2.53
N GLY A 67 -9.96 -5.13 3.59
CA GLY A 67 -11.29 -4.61 3.93
C GLY A 67 -11.90 -5.38 5.11
N PRO A 68 -13.20 -5.60 5.18
CA PRO A 68 -14.25 -5.62 4.14
C PRO A 68 -14.79 -4.23 3.75
N ALA A 69 -15.35 -4.04 2.55
CA ALA A 69 -15.25 -4.93 1.40
C ALA A 69 -13.87 -4.85 0.74
N TYR A 70 -13.54 -5.76 -0.19
CA TYR A 70 -12.26 -5.71 -0.92
C TYR A 70 -12.00 -4.33 -1.52
N GLY A 71 -10.80 -3.79 -1.31
CA GLY A 71 -10.41 -2.46 -1.74
C GLY A 71 -10.82 -1.32 -0.80
N SER A 72 -11.61 -1.59 0.25
CA SER A 72 -12.06 -0.54 1.16
C SER A 72 -10.92 0.04 2.00
N ALA A 73 -9.96 -0.77 2.40
CA ALA A 73 -8.79 -0.27 3.13
C ALA A 73 -7.99 0.74 2.30
N GLU A 74 -7.75 0.45 1.01
CA GLU A 74 -7.08 1.39 0.12
C GLU A 74 -7.91 2.66 -0.12
N ARG A 75 -9.23 2.54 -0.29
CA ARG A 75 -10.12 3.70 -0.46
C ARG A 75 -10.14 4.59 0.78
N ASN A 76 -10.27 4.01 1.96
CA ASN A 76 -10.28 4.75 3.22
C ASN A 76 -8.92 5.43 3.47
N PHE A 77 -7.82 4.72 3.21
CA PHE A 77 -6.49 5.31 3.31
C PHE A 77 -6.27 6.40 2.26
N GLY A 78 -6.73 6.24 1.04
CA GLY A 78 -6.69 7.28 0.01
C GLY A 78 -7.37 8.58 0.46
N GLN A 79 -8.51 8.47 1.17
CA GLN A 79 -9.15 9.64 1.77
C GLN A 79 -8.32 10.24 2.92
N ILE A 80 -7.72 9.40 3.78
CA ILE A 80 -6.82 9.85 4.85
C ILE A 80 -5.58 10.55 4.28
N LEU A 81 -4.99 10.00 3.21
CA LEU A 81 -3.88 10.64 2.49
C LEU A 81 -4.27 12.03 2.03
N LYS A 82 -5.42 12.16 1.38
CA LYS A 82 -5.92 13.44 0.89
C LYS A 82 -6.15 14.45 2.02
N ASP A 83 -6.69 14.00 3.14
CA ASP A 83 -7.03 14.88 4.26
C ASP A 83 -5.78 15.36 5.03
N ASP A 84 -4.81 14.47 5.24
CA ASP A 84 -3.75 14.69 6.23
C ASP A 84 -2.31 14.52 5.69
N PHE A 85 -2.09 13.63 4.72
CA PHE A 85 -0.74 13.14 4.42
C PHE A 85 -0.19 13.54 3.06
N LEU A 86 -0.96 14.20 2.18
CA LEU A 86 -0.42 14.68 0.90
C LEU A 86 0.84 15.55 1.06
N PRO A 87 0.93 16.45 2.06
CA PRO A 87 2.16 17.23 2.28
C PRO A 87 3.38 16.39 2.68
N TYR A 88 3.14 15.15 3.14
CA TYR A 88 4.17 14.22 3.62
C TYR A 88 4.35 13.01 2.70
N ARG A 89 3.77 13.02 1.48
CA ARG A 89 3.84 11.86 0.56
C ARG A 89 5.26 11.35 0.32
N ASP A 90 6.21 12.27 0.15
CA ASP A 90 7.61 11.93 -0.11
C ASP A 90 8.37 11.39 1.12
N GLU A 91 7.77 11.49 2.31
CA GLU A 91 8.30 10.91 3.54
C GLU A 91 7.71 9.51 3.82
N LEU A 92 6.68 9.10 3.11
CA LEU A 92 5.98 7.83 3.28
C LEU A 92 6.47 6.78 2.29
N LEU A 93 6.53 5.54 2.77
CA LEU A 93 6.61 4.33 1.95
C LEU A 93 5.24 3.66 1.96
N ILE A 94 4.56 3.68 0.82
CA ILE A 94 3.24 3.07 0.67
C ILE A 94 3.42 1.79 -0.13
N SER A 95 3.05 0.65 0.47
CA SER A 95 3.04 -0.62 -0.21
C SER A 95 1.61 -1.13 -0.43
N THR A 96 1.41 -1.80 -1.58
CA THR A 96 0.21 -2.59 -1.81
C THR A 96 0.54 -3.90 -2.51
N LYS A 97 -0.44 -4.79 -2.64
CA LYS A 97 -0.25 -6.17 -3.08
C LYS A 97 -1.42 -6.63 -3.92
N ALA A 98 -1.18 -7.55 -4.84
CA ALA A 98 -2.22 -8.26 -5.58
C ALA A 98 -1.90 -9.75 -5.69
N GLY A 99 -2.92 -10.61 -5.61
CA GLY A 99 -2.76 -12.07 -5.70
C GLY A 99 -3.99 -12.85 -5.25
N TYR A 100 -4.90 -12.24 -4.52
CA TYR A 100 -6.17 -12.82 -4.08
C TYR A 100 -7.35 -12.30 -4.89
N ASP A 101 -8.54 -12.92 -4.68
CA ASP A 101 -9.76 -12.58 -5.40
C ASP A 101 -10.13 -11.10 -5.26
N MET A 102 -10.41 -10.45 -6.38
CA MET A 102 -10.83 -9.05 -6.42
C MET A 102 -12.08 -8.81 -7.25
N TRP A 103 -12.33 -9.62 -8.29
CA TRP A 103 -13.53 -9.53 -9.12
C TRP A 103 -13.86 -10.88 -9.73
N GLU A 104 -15.09 -11.04 -10.16
CA GLU A 104 -15.61 -12.26 -10.76
C GLU A 104 -14.97 -12.58 -12.12
N GLY A 105 -14.92 -13.89 -12.43
CA GLY A 105 -14.42 -14.39 -13.71
C GLY A 105 -12.95 -14.78 -13.70
N PRO A 106 -12.41 -15.19 -14.86
CA PRO A 106 -11.12 -15.89 -14.93
C PRO A 106 -9.88 -15.00 -14.72
N TYR A 107 -10.06 -13.69 -14.63
CA TYR A 107 -8.95 -12.74 -14.56
C TYR A 107 -8.92 -11.91 -13.27
N GLY A 108 -9.72 -12.28 -12.27
CA GLY A 108 -9.86 -11.53 -11.01
C GLY A 108 -9.00 -12.02 -9.85
N ASN A 109 -8.00 -12.88 -10.12
CA ASN A 109 -7.23 -13.59 -9.09
C ASN A 109 -5.83 -13.97 -9.60
N TRP A 110 -4.94 -14.39 -8.68
CA TRP A 110 -3.63 -15.01 -8.91
C TRP A 110 -2.55 -14.06 -9.45
N GLY A 111 -1.72 -14.49 -10.41
CA GLY A 111 -0.47 -13.83 -10.78
C GLY A 111 -0.29 -13.53 -12.27
N SER A 112 -1.34 -13.66 -13.10
CA SER A 112 -1.22 -13.33 -14.52
C SER A 112 -0.84 -11.87 -14.75
N ARG A 113 -0.13 -11.60 -15.84
CA ARG A 113 0.19 -10.24 -16.26
C ARG A 113 -1.05 -9.34 -16.31
N LYS A 114 -2.15 -9.87 -16.86
CA LYS A 114 -3.41 -9.15 -16.96
C LYS A 114 -3.93 -8.73 -15.58
N TYR A 115 -3.94 -9.66 -14.62
CA TYR A 115 -4.43 -9.41 -13.28
C TYR A 115 -3.56 -8.42 -12.50
N LEU A 116 -2.23 -8.58 -12.53
CA LEU A 116 -1.31 -7.74 -11.75
C LEU A 116 -1.35 -6.27 -12.20
N ILE A 117 -1.31 -6.02 -13.50
CA ILE A 117 -1.37 -4.65 -14.05
C ILE A 117 -2.72 -4.01 -13.74
N ALA A 118 -3.82 -4.71 -14.01
CA ALA A 118 -5.16 -4.19 -13.72
C ALA A 118 -5.36 -3.94 -12.22
N SER A 119 -4.84 -4.82 -11.35
CA SER A 119 -4.93 -4.67 -9.90
C SER A 119 -4.21 -3.44 -9.40
N LEU A 120 -2.98 -3.19 -9.87
CA LEU A 120 -2.24 -1.99 -9.48
C LEU A 120 -2.95 -0.72 -9.96
N ASP A 121 -3.44 -0.68 -11.19
CA ASP A 121 -4.18 0.47 -11.72
C ASP A 121 -5.43 0.78 -10.88
N GLN A 122 -6.14 -0.25 -10.45
CA GLN A 122 -7.28 -0.11 -9.56
C GLN A 122 -6.87 0.36 -8.15
N SER A 123 -5.76 -0.16 -7.62
CA SER A 123 -5.21 0.26 -6.32
C SER A 123 -4.81 1.72 -6.33
N LEU A 124 -4.07 2.16 -7.34
CA LEU A 124 -3.69 3.57 -7.51
C LEU A 124 -4.91 4.50 -7.57
N LYS A 125 -5.97 4.09 -8.27
CA LYS A 125 -7.22 4.83 -8.34
C LYS A 125 -7.90 4.93 -6.96
N ARG A 126 -7.93 3.84 -6.16
CA ARG A 126 -8.50 3.86 -4.80
C ARG A 126 -7.69 4.72 -3.86
N LEU A 127 -6.36 4.65 -3.94
CA LEU A 127 -5.43 5.43 -3.14
C LEU A 127 -5.37 6.91 -3.54
N GLY A 128 -5.73 7.25 -4.78
CA GLY A 128 -5.57 8.60 -5.33
C GLY A 128 -4.10 8.95 -5.60
N LEU A 129 -3.28 7.96 -5.95
CA LEU A 129 -1.85 8.09 -6.19
C LEU A 129 -1.49 7.75 -7.64
N GLU A 130 -0.36 8.26 -8.09
CA GLU A 130 0.22 7.92 -9.40
C GLU A 130 1.17 6.71 -9.33
N TYR A 131 1.76 6.45 -8.16
CA TYR A 131 2.66 5.33 -7.89
C TYR A 131 2.56 4.87 -6.43
N VAL A 132 3.00 3.63 -6.18
CA VAL A 132 3.32 3.12 -4.85
C VAL A 132 4.83 2.87 -4.74
N ASP A 133 5.36 2.86 -3.53
CA ASP A 133 6.80 2.68 -3.32
C ASP A 133 7.21 1.20 -3.40
N ILE A 134 6.29 0.31 -3.03
CA ILE A 134 6.49 -1.15 -3.10
C ILE A 134 5.20 -1.81 -3.59
N PHE A 135 5.32 -2.65 -4.61
CA PHE A 135 4.23 -3.50 -5.08
C PHE A 135 4.60 -4.97 -4.95
N TYR A 136 3.77 -5.75 -4.23
CA TYR A 136 3.99 -7.17 -4.02
C TYR A 136 3.08 -8.04 -4.89
N HIS A 137 3.63 -9.13 -5.43
CA HIS A 137 2.84 -10.30 -5.76
C HIS A 137 2.52 -11.03 -4.45
N HIS A 138 1.27 -11.00 -4.01
CA HIS A 138 0.84 -11.33 -2.64
C HIS A 138 0.97 -12.82 -2.30
N ARG A 139 0.94 -13.69 -3.32
CA ARG A 139 1.14 -15.14 -3.21
C ARG A 139 1.60 -15.71 -4.53
N MET A 140 2.38 -16.78 -4.47
CA MET A 140 2.82 -17.50 -5.67
C MET A 140 1.62 -18.09 -6.41
N ASP A 141 1.60 -17.90 -7.75
CA ASP A 141 0.63 -18.54 -8.64
C ASP A 141 1.27 -19.81 -9.23
N PRO A 142 0.75 -21.00 -8.91
CA PRO A 142 1.35 -22.25 -9.36
C PRO A 142 1.09 -22.57 -10.84
N GLU A 143 0.12 -21.89 -11.48
CA GLU A 143 -0.30 -22.17 -12.86
C GLU A 143 0.19 -21.14 -13.87
N THR A 144 0.53 -19.93 -13.43
CA THR A 144 1.10 -18.91 -14.31
C THR A 144 2.62 -19.03 -14.35
N PRO A 145 3.24 -19.07 -15.55
CA PRO A 145 4.70 -19.09 -15.67
C PRO A 145 5.33 -17.91 -14.91
N LEU A 146 6.41 -18.19 -14.18
CA LEU A 146 7.09 -17.16 -13.37
C LEU A 146 7.57 -16.00 -14.23
N GLU A 147 7.98 -16.27 -15.47
CA GLU A 147 8.43 -15.28 -16.44
C GLU A 147 7.32 -14.28 -16.80
N GLU A 148 6.06 -14.71 -16.87
CA GLU A 148 4.91 -13.82 -17.09
C GLU A 148 4.69 -12.90 -15.90
N THR A 149 4.67 -13.46 -14.70
CA THR A 149 4.50 -12.69 -13.45
C THR A 149 5.64 -11.67 -13.29
N MET A 150 6.89 -12.10 -13.43
CA MET A 150 8.06 -11.23 -13.31
C MET A 150 8.11 -10.19 -14.43
N GLY A 151 7.74 -10.56 -15.66
CA GLY A 151 7.62 -9.61 -16.78
C GLY A 151 6.50 -8.57 -16.57
N ALA A 152 5.45 -8.91 -15.84
CA ALA A 152 4.42 -7.95 -15.42
C ALA A 152 4.99 -6.94 -14.42
N LEU A 153 5.67 -7.41 -13.37
CA LEU A 153 6.30 -6.55 -12.36
C LEU A 153 7.38 -5.63 -12.97
N ASP A 154 8.24 -6.15 -13.84
CA ASP A 154 9.22 -5.35 -14.57
C ASP A 154 8.56 -4.23 -15.41
N SER A 155 7.44 -4.56 -16.08
CA SER A 155 6.67 -3.57 -16.85
C SER A 155 6.05 -2.50 -15.97
N ILE A 156 5.56 -2.87 -14.80
CA ILE A 156 5.02 -1.93 -13.79
C ILE A 156 6.12 -0.97 -13.35
N VAL A 157 7.28 -1.47 -12.95
CA VAL A 157 8.43 -0.63 -12.54
C VAL A 157 8.83 0.33 -13.67
N LYS A 158 8.95 -0.16 -14.90
CA LYS A 158 9.31 0.67 -16.08
C LYS A 158 8.26 1.73 -16.42
N SER A 159 7.01 1.53 -16.04
CA SER A 159 5.94 2.52 -16.22
C SER A 159 5.93 3.63 -15.16
N GLY A 160 6.74 3.52 -14.11
CA GLY A 160 6.81 4.50 -13.02
C GLY A 160 5.67 4.44 -12.01
N LYS A 161 4.96 3.28 -11.94
CA LYS A 161 3.81 3.09 -11.04
C LYS A 161 4.18 2.49 -9.70
#